data_a17d1319c522cc915f30000eed88c14a
#
_entry.id   a17d1319c522cc915f30000eed88c14a
#
_cell.length_a   1.000
_cell.length_b   1.000
_cell.length_c   1.000
_cell.angle_alpha   90.00
_cell.angle_beta   90.00
_cell.angle_gamma   90.00
#
_symmetry.space_group_name_H-M   'P 1'
#
loop_
_entity.id
_entity.type
_entity.pdbx_description
1 polymer ?
#
loop_
_entity_poly.entity_id
_entity_poly.type
_entity_poly.pdbx_seq_one_letter_code
_entity_poly.pdbx_strand_id
1 'polypeptide(L)'
;ECLVGSEMCIRDRFLRSSEFLWQEGHTFHATAEEAKERTEQMLNVYADFCEQVLAIPLVKGRKTEKEKFAGAEATYTIEALMHDCKALQSGTSHNFGNGFAKAFGIEYTNKDNKLSPVYETSWGMSTRIIGAIIMVHGDDSGLVLPPRIAPVQTMIIPIQQKKDGVLDKAFEIRDTLKSNFSVKVDDSDKSPGWKFSEQEIQGIPTRIEIGPKDIEKGQAVIVRRDTREKIVTPIDKIPETLTEVLETMQNDMYNKAKAHLEKNTHIAHNWEEFNDILENQQGFIRAMWCGEKECEEAIKDENGATTRCIPFVQAKHSDVCVHCGKPAKCEVYFGKAY
;
A
#
# COMPACT_ATOMS: atom_id res chain seq x y z
N GLU A 1 22.35 -9.88 16.50
CA GLU A 1 21.16 -9.67 17.38
C GLU A 1 19.93 -9.13 16.68
N CYS A 2 19.96 -9.00 15.36
CA CYS A 2 18.75 -8.69 14.56
C CYS A 2 17.93 -9.95 14.21
N LEU A 3 18.09 -11.03 14.95
CA LEU A 3 17.43 -12.32 14.67
C LEU A 3 16.14 -12.57 15.45
N VAL A 4 15.67 -11.60 16.20
CA VAL A 4 14.37 -11.68 16.85
C VAL A 4 13.38 -10.83 16.04
N GLY A 5 12.83 -11.46 15.01
CA GLY A 5 11.68 -10.98 14.27
C GLY A 5 12.00 -9.97 13.18
N SER A 6 11.98 -10.40 11.92
CA SER A 6 11.92 -9.52 10.75
C SER A 6 10.83 -8.44 10.88
N GLU A 7 9.73 -8.76 11.55
CA GLU A 7 8.64 -7.83 11.89
C GLU A 7 9.10 -6.64 12.75
N MET A 8 9.98 -6.85 13.72
CA MET A 8 10.49 -5.78 14.59
C MET A 8 11.40 -4.82 13.81
N CYS A 9 12.25 -5.36 12.92
CA CYS A 9 13.09 -4.55 12.05
C CYS A 9 12.29 -3.74 11.02
N ILE A 10 11.25 -4.31 10.45
CA ILE A 10 10.35 -3.62 9.50
C ILE A 10 9.57 -2.53 10.22
N ARG A 11 8.99 -2.84 11.38
CA ARG A 11 8.24 -1.89 12.20
C ARG A 11 9.10 -0.69 12.58
N ASP A 12 10.29 -0.93 13.07
CA ASP A 12 11.14 0.12 13.62
C ASP A 12 11.85 0.95 12.54
N ARG A 13 12.04 0.40 11.33
CA ARG A 13 12.73 1.10 10.24
C ARG A 13 11.79 1.76 9.23
N PHE A 14 10.64 1.14 8.91
CA PHE A 14 9.73 1.65 7.89
C PHE A 14 8.39 2.10 8.46
N LEU A 15 7.87 1.43 9.50
CA LEU A 15 6.53 1.72 10.02
C LEU A 15 6.54 2.77 11.13
N ARG A 16 7.57 2.75 12.01
CA ARG A 16 7.77 3.74 13.06
C ARG A 16 9.25 4.05 13.21
N SER A 17 9.69 5.16 12.66
CA SER A 17 11.05 5.67 12.78
C SER A 17 11.04 7.09 13.35
N SER A 18 12.13 7.50 14.00
CA SER A 18 12.32 8.86 14.51
C SER A 18 12.51 9.87 13.39
N GLU A 19 12.99 9.42 12.23
CA GLU A 19 13.19 10.22 11.02
C GLU A 19 12.73 9.43 9.81
N PHE A 20 12.00 10.07 8.90
CA PHE A 20 11.47 9.44 7.68
C PHE A 20 11.43 10.46 6.54
N LEU A 21 11.59 9.96 5.34
CA LEU A 21 11.30 10.72 4.13
C LEU A 21 9.82 10.64 3.81
N TRP A 22 9.29 11.72 3.26
CA TRP A 22 7.89 11.76 2.86
C TRP A 22 7.68 12.70 1.66
N GLN A 23 6.60 12.47 0.97
CA GLN A 23 6.01 13.43 0.04
C GLN A 23 4.93 14.18 0.80
N GLU A 24 4.98 15.48 0.76
CA GLU A 24 3.98 16.37 1.32
C GLU A 24 3.60 17.42 0.28
N GLY A 25 2.33 17.79 0.27
CA GLY A 25 1.84 18.89 -0.56
C GLY A 25 0.96 19.81 0.25
N HIS A 26 0.98 21.09 -0.09
CA HIS A 26 0.15 22.13 0.50
C HIS A 26 -0.48 22.97 -0.60
N THR A 27 -1.76 23.35 -0.43
CA THR A 27 -2.42 24.28 -1.33
C THR A 27 -3.29 25.26 -0.56
N PHE A 28 -3.47 26.42 -1.17
CA PHE A 28 -4.31 27.50 -0.65
C PHE A 28 -5.46 27.76 -1.61
N HIS A 29 -6.64 28.00 -1.08
CA HIS A 29 -7.86 28.14 -1.83
C HIS A 29 -8.63 29.37 -1.38
N ALA A 30 -9.42 29.93 -2.30
CA ALA A 30 -10.25 31.09 -2.03
C ALA A 30 -11.50 30.72 -1.22
N THR A 31 -12.01 29.50 -1.36
CA THR A 31 -13.24 29.05 -0.71
C THR A 31 -13.04 27.75 0.06
N ALA A 32 -13.93 27.49 1.02
CA ALA A 32 -13.96 26.25 1.79
C ALA A 32 -14.28 25.04 0.91
N GLU A 33 -15.14 25.23 -0.10
CA GLU A 33 -15.55 24.20 -1.05
C GLU A 33 -14.36 23.73 -1.89
N GLU A 34 -13.59 24.66 -2.46
CA GLU A 34 -12.37 24.34 -3.22
C GLU A 34 -11.35 23.57 -2.36
N ALA A 35 -11.17 24.00 -1.10
CA ALA A 35 -10.29 23.30 -0.16
C ALA A 35 -10.77 21.87 0.12
N LYS A 36 -12.08 21.69 0.34
CA LYS A 36 -12.68 20.37 0.55
C LYS A 36 -12.49 19.45 -0.68
N GLU A 37 -12.81 19.95 -1.87
CA GLU A 37 -12.63 19.20 -3.13
C GLU A 37 -11.17 18.77 -3.31
N ARG A 38 -10.21 19.68 -3.05
CA ARG A 38 -8.79 19.36 -3.13
C ARG A 38 -8.38 18.28 -2.12
N THR A 39 -8.88 18.36 -0.89
CA THR A 39 -8.60 17.37 0.15
C THR A 39 -9.07 15.97 -0.27
N GLU A 40 -10.29 15.87 -0.80
CA GLU A 40 -10.86 14.61 -1.28
C GLU A 40 -10.14 14.11 -2.53
N GLN A 41 -9.78 15.00 -3.45
CA GLN A 41 -9.01 14.66 -4.66
C GLN A 41 -7.67 14.03 -4.29
N MET A 42 -6.92 14.61 -3.37
CA MET A 42 -5.59 14.12 -3.01
C MET A 42 -5.65 12.80 -2.24
N LEU A 43 -6.69 12.60 -1.42
CA LEU A 43 -6.96 11.29 -0.82
C LEU A 43 -7.15 10.22 -1.89
N ASN A 44 -7.94 10.52 -2.93
CA ASN A 44 -8.20 9.56 -4.02
C ASN A 44 -6.93 9.30 -4.86
N VAL A 45 -6.10 10.32 -5.13
CA VAL A 45 -4.80 10.12 -5.80
C VAL A 45 -3.92 9.14 -5.03
N TYR A 46 -3.85 9.25 -3.71
CA TYR A 46 -3.10 8.30 -2.89
C TYR A 46 -3.72 6.91 -2.88
N ALA A 47 -5.05 6.83 -2.82
CA ALA A 47 -5.74 5.55 -2.90
C ALA A 47 -5.49 4.84 -4.24
N ASP A 48 -5.65 5.56 -5.35
CA ASP A 48 -5.40 5.05 -6.69
C ASP A 48 -3.95 4.59 -6.86
N PHE A 49 -2.99 5.35 -6.33
CA PHE A 49 -1.58 4.96 -6.33
C PHE A 49 -1.37 3.64 -5.57
N CYS A 50 -1.91 3.52 -4.36
CA CYS A 50 -1.78 2.29 -3.57
C CYS A 50 -2.44 1.10 -4.25
N GLU A 51 -3.65 1.26 -4.76
CA GLU A 51 -4.41 0.16 -5.37
C GLU A 51 -3.83 -0.25 -6.72
N GLN A 52 -3.56 0.72 -7.60
CA GLN A 52 -3.18 0.41 -8.97
C GLN A 52 -1.68 0.18 -9.17
N VAL A 53 -0.83 0.92 -8.43
CA VAL A 53 0.62 0.81 -8.59
C VAL A 53 1.22 -0.14 -7.56
N LEU A 54 0.82 -0.03 -6.29
CA LEU A 54 1.35 -0.86 -5.21
C LEU A 54 0.57 -2.17 -5.02
N ALA A 55 -0.56 -2.35 -5.70
CA ALA A 55 -1.45 -3.50 -5.54
C ALA A 55 -1.93 -3.72 -4.08
N ILE A 56 -2.13 -2.62 -3.32
CA ILE A 56 -2.56 -2.63 -1.92
C ILE A 56 -3.99 -2.09 -1.83
N PRO A 57 -4.99 -2.92 -1.51
CA PRO A 57 -6.37 -2.48 -1.28
C PRO A 57 -6.48 -1.70 0.03
N LEU A 58 -7.41 -0.75 0.08
CA LEU A 58 -7.52 0.22 1.16
C LEU A 58 -8.95 0.43 1.62
N VAL A 59 -9.08 0.87 2.88
CA VAL A 59 -10.30 1.49 3.40
C VAL A 59 -10.09 3.01 3.47
N LYS A 60 -11.03 3.78 2.93
CA LYS A 60 -11.02 5.24 2.94
C LYS A 60 -12.05 5.79 3.91
N GLY A 61 -11.70 6.85 4.64
CA GLY A 61 -12.64 7.51 5.52
C GLY A 61 -12.09 8.75 6.19
N ARG A 62 -12.94 9.34 7.05
CA ARG A 62 -12.59 10.49 7.88
C ARG A 62 -12.10 10.01 9.24
N LYS A 63 -11.07 10.66 9.79
CA LYS A 63 -10.65 10.46 11.18
C LYS A 63 -11.69 11.01 12.16
N THR A 64 -11.76 10.42 13.34
CA THR A 64 -12.55 10.96 14.47
C THR A 64 -11.97 12.30 14.93
N GLU A 65 -12.71 13.05 15.72
CA GLU A 65 -12.25 14.33 16.27
C GLU A 65 -11.00 14.16 17.16
N LYS A 66 -10.83 12.99 17.77
CA LYS A 66 -9.65 12.64 18.58
C LYS A 66 -8.43 12.30 17.71
N GLU A 67 -8.63 11.56 16.62
CA GLU A 67 -7.55 11.04 15.78
C GLU A 67 -7.19 11.98 14.62
N LYS A 68 -7.97 13.04 14.38
CA LYS A 68 -7.65 14.02 13.34
C LYS A 68 -6.39 14.82 13.69
N PHE A 69 -5.74 15.36 12.68
CA PHE A 69 -4.61 16.26 12.87
C PHE A 69 -5.02 17.49 13.70
N ALA A 70 -4.21 17.84 14.71
CA ALA A 70 -4.49 18.95 15.59
C ALA A 70 -4.56 20.27 14.80
N GLY A 71 -5.68 20.99 14.92
CA GLY A 71 -5.93 22.22 14.17
C GLY A 71 -6.61 22.04 12.81
N ALA A 72 -6.72 20.81 12.29
CA ALA A 72 -7.49 20.55 11.08
C ALA A 72 -9.01 20.58 11.36
N GLU A 73 -9.80 21.07 10.41
CA GLU A 73 -11.26 20.93 10.43
C GLU A 73 -11.65 19.47 10.11
N ALA A 74 -10.94 18.84 9.19
CA ALA A 74 -11.11 17.44 8.86
C ALA A 74 -9.78 16.80 8.45
N THR A 75 -9.60 15.54 8.82
CA THR A 75 -8.52 14.66 8.34
C THR A 75 -9.13 13.44 7.69
N TYR A 76 -8.77 13.18 6.45
CA TYR A 76 -9.11 11.96 5.74
C TYR A 76 -7.89 11.03 5.70
N THR A 77 -8.14 9.73 5.62
CA THR A 77 -7.11 8.70 5.69
C THR A 77 -7.39 7.56 4.73
N ILE A 78 -6.32 6.92 4.31
CA ILE A 78 -6.35 5.60 3.69
C ILE A 78 -5.69 4.60 4.64
N GLU A 79 -6.39 3.51 4.92
CA GLU A 79 -5.97 2.49 5.88
C GLU A 79 -5.82 1.15 5.17
N ALA A 80 -4.64 0.55 5.26
CA ALA A 80 -4.36 -0.79 4.74
C ALA A 80 -4.37 -1.83 5.86
N LEU A 81 -4.63 -3.09 5.52
CA LEU A 81 -4.49 -4.21 6.42
C LEU A 81 -3.25 -5.03 6.03
N MET A 82 -2.35 -5.21 6.98
CA MET A 82 -1.13 -5.97 6.77
C MET A 82 -1.40 -7.48 6.89
N HIS A 83 -0.46 -8.34 6.48
CA HIS A 83 -0.66 -9.79 6.51
C HIS A 83 -0.86 -10.35 7.93
N ASP A 84 -0.32 -9.67 8.95
CA ASP A 84 -0.52 -9.98 10.37
C ASP A 84 -1.82 -9.39 10.95
N CYS A 85 -2.73 -8.97 10.09
CA CYS A 85 -4.04 -8.41 10.43
C CYS A 85 -4.00 -7.11 11.27
N LYS A 86 -2.87 -6.39 11.30
CA LYS A 86 -2.80 -5.05 11.88
C LYS A 86 -3.06 -3.97 10.85
N ALA A 87 -3.70 -2.91 11.32
CA ALA A 87 -3.99 -1.73 10.51
C ALA A 87 -2.77 -0.84 10.32
N LEU A 88 -2.58 -0.32 9.11
CA LEU A 88 -1.57 0.65 8.79
C LEU A 88 -2.16 1.88 8.11
N GLN A 89 -2.01 3.04 8.73
CA GLN A 89 -2.30 4.32 8.09
C GLN A 89 -1.29 4.56 6.97
N SER A 90 -1.76 4.54 5.74
CA SER A 90 -0.90 4.56 4.53
C SER A 90 -0.74 5.95 3.93
N GLY A 91 -1.67 6.87 4.22
CA GLY A 91 -1.60 8.26 3.79
C GLY A 91 -2.74 9.08 4.38
N THR A 92 -2.57 10.39 4.41
CA THR A 92 -3.58 11.33 4.92
C THR A 92 -3.74 12.54 4.02
N SER A 93 -4.93 13.14 4.09
CA SER A 93 -5.23 14.43 3.47
C SER A 93 -6.02 15.27 4.46
N HIS A 94 -5.59 16.51 4.65
CA HIS A 94 -6.09 17.41 5.69
C HIS A 94 -6.74 18.64 5.08
N ASN A 95 -7.90 19.01 5.61
CA ASN A 95 -8.51 20.31 5.44
C ASN A 95 -8.30 21.11 6.73
N PHE A 96 -7.54 22.18 6.66
CA PHE A 96 -7.28 23.05 7.81
C PHE A 96 -8.30 24.19 7.94
N GLY A 97 -9.22 24.34 6.97
CA GLY A 97 -10.05 25.52 6.89
C GLY A 97 -9.21 26.78 6.74
N ASN A 98 -9.56 27.83 7.46
CA ASN A 98 -8.80 29.08 7.49
C ASN A 98 -8.17 29.39 8.86
N GLY A 99 -8.15 28.44 9.77
CA GLY A 99 -7.67 28.63 11.14
C GLY A 99 -6.19 29.02 11.19
N PHE A 100 -5.33 28.26 10.54
CA PHE A 100 -3.89 28.57 10.48
C PHE A 100 -3.61 29.83 9.67
N ALA A 101 -4.31 30.06 8.55
CA ALA A 101 -4.16 31.26 7.76
C ALA A 101 -4.45 32.52 8.59
N LYS A 102 -5.50 32.53 9.39
CA LYS A 102 -5.81 33.64 10.33
C LYS A 102 -4.73 33.81 11.39
N ALA A 103 -4.26 32.69 11.97
CA ALA A 103 -3.24 32.74 13.02
C ALA A 103 -1.89 33.28 12.53
N PHE A 104 -1.52 32.95 11.27
CA PHE A 104 -0.25 33.37 10.65
C PHE A 104 -0.37 34.60 9.75
N GLY A 105 -1.56 35.17 9.58
CA GLY A 105 -1.80 36.36 8.74
C GLY A 105 -1.60 36.05 7.23
N ILE A 106 -1.96 34.86 6.79
CA ILE A 106 -1.87 34.46 5.37
C ILE A 106 -3.17 34.86 4.68
N GLU A 107 -3.08 35.92 3.86
CA GLU A 107 -4.23 36.54 3.20
C GLU A 107 -3.97 36.73 1.70
N TYR A 108 -5.04 36.83 0.94
CA TYR A 108 -5.03 37.15 -0.48
C TYR A 108 -6.04 38.24 -0.78
N THR A 109 -5.85 38.99 -1.86
CA THR A 109 -6.83 39.98 -2.33
C THR A 109 -7.90 39.25 -3.13
N ASN A 110 -9.13 39.28 -2.61
CA ASN A 110 -10.26 38.63 -3.25
C ASN A 110 -10.84 39.45 -4.42
N LYS A 111 -11.87 38.92 -5.08
CA LYS A 111 -12.52 39.57 -6.25
C LYS A 111 -13.13 40.96 -5.94
N ASP A 112 -13.43 41.23 -4.67
CA ASP A 112 -13.96 42.51 -4.20
C ASP A 112 -12.85 43.49 -3.79
N ASN A 113 -11.60 43.19 -4.11
CA ASN A 113 -10.42 43.97 -3.76
C ASN A 113 -10.19 44.12 -2.24
N LYS A 114 -10.59 43.12 -1.44
CA LYS A 114 -10.43 43.05 -0.01
C LYS A 114 -9.48 41.90 0.37
N LEU A 115 -8.72 42.09 1.46
CA LEU A 115 -7.92 41.00 2.05
C LEU A 115 -8.85 39.98 2.69
N SER A 116 -8.58 38.72 2.43
CA SER A 116 -9.33 37.60 2.96
C SER A 116 -8.37 36.46 3.31
N PRO A 117 -8.55 35.78 4.44
CA PRO A 117 -7.72 34.62 4.77
C PRO A 117 -7.97 33.48 3.77
N VAL A 118 -6.92 32.76 3.43
CA VAL A 118 -7.00 31.58 2.56
C VAL A 118 -7.53 30.37 3.32
N TYR A 119 -8.07 29.38 2.59
CA TYR A 119 -8.36 28.05 3.10
C TYR A 119 -7.20 27.13 2.73
N GLU A 120 -6.70 26.39 3.73
CA GLU A 120 -5.49 25.57 3.58
C GLU A 120 -5.82 24.10 3.52
N THR A 121 -5.09 23.37 2.67
CA THR A 121 -5.09 21.92 2.64
C THR A 121 -3.67 21.38 2.62
N SER A 122 -3.49 20.19 3.19
CA SER A 122 -2.25 19.44 3.00
C SER A 122 -2.53 17.94 2.84
N TRP A 123 -1.56 17.23 2.30
CA TRP A 123 -1.60 15.78 2.19
C TRP A 123 -0.19 15.22 2.31
N GLY A 124 -0.09 13.98 2.81
CA GLY A 124 1.22 13.35 3.03
C GLY A 124 1.21 11.84 2.93
N MET A 125 2.28 11.31 2.33
CA MET A 125 2.61 9.90 2.29
C MET A 125 4.12 9.74 2.55
N SER A 126 4.49 8.85 3.47
CA SER A 126 5.87 8.67 3.88
C SER A 126 6.45 7.34 3.38
N THR A 127 7.75 7.14 3.61
CA THR A 127 8.44 5.86 3.37
C THR A 127 7.87 4.68 4.15
N ARG A 128 6.91 4.89 5.07
CA ARG A 128 6.09 3.82 5.67
C ARG A 128 5.44 2.92 4.63
N ILE A 129 5.12 3.46 3.44
CA ILE A 129 4.51 2.67 2.37
C ILE A 129 5.46 1.58 1.82
N ILE A 130 6.77 1.71 1.97
CA ILE A 130 7.74 0.65 1.66
C ILE A 130 7.52 -0.53 2.61
N GLY A 131 7.35 -0.25 3.89
CA GLY A 131 6.97 -1.28 4.88
C GLY A 131 5.65 -1.96 4.53
N ALA A 132 4.66 -1.19 4.05
CA ALA A 132 3.38 -1.75 3.60
C ALA A 132 3.55 -2.73 2.44
N ILE A 133 4.37 -2.40 1.42
CA ILE A 133 4.65 -3.30 0.30
C ILE A 133 5.27 -4.61 0.79
N ILE A 134 6.24 -4.52 1.70
CA ILE A 134 6.90 -5.71 2.28
C ILE A 134 5.90 -6.57 3.04
N MET A 135 5.09 -5.94 3.90
CA MET A 135 4.14 -6.64 4.77
C MET A 135 2.92 -7.20 4.03
N VAL A 136 2.52 -6.63 2.90
CA VAL A 136 1.36 -7.12 2.12
C VAL A 136 1.77 -8.20 1.14
N HIS A 137 2.93 -8.09 0.50
CA HIS A 137 3.31 -8.93 -0.64
C HIS A 137 4.47 -9.87 -0.38
N GLY A 138 5.39 -9.53 0.53
CA GLY A 138 6.57 -10.35 0.84
C GLY A 138 6.24 -11.76 1.30
N ASP A 139 7.18 -12.68 1.08
CA ASP A 139 7.11 -14.07 1.54
C ASP A 139 8.43 -14.49 2.23
N ASP A 140 8.51 -15.75 2.68
CA ASP A 140 9.70 -16.28 3.37
C ASP A 140 10.97 -16.33 2.50
N SER A 141 10.83 -16.17 1.17
CA SER A 141 11.96 -16.13 0.23
C SER A 141 12.47 -14.69 -0.01
N GLY A 142 11.76 -13.67 0.44
CA GLY A 142 12.15 -12.27 0.32
C GLY A 142 11.04 -11.35 -0.19
N LEU A 143 11.44 -10.29 -0.88
CA LEU A 143 10.50 -9.33 -1.45
C LEU A 143 9.68 -9.94 -2.60
N VAL A 144 8.46 -9.45 -2.76
CA VAL A 144 7.62 -9.65 -3.95
C VAL A 144 7.13 -8.27 -4.37
N LEU A 145 7.76 -7.69 -5.38
CA LEU A 145 7.43 -6.33 -5.81
C LEU A 145 6.35 -6.35 -6.88
N PRO A 146 5.30 -5.53 -6.72
CA PRO A 146 4.35 -5.32 -7.81
C PRO A 146 5.06 -4.82 -9.07
N PRO A 147 4.76 -5.36 -10.25
CA PRO A 147 5.44 -5.02 -11.49
C PRO A 147 5.53 -3.53 -11.81
N ARG A 148 4.51 -2.75 -11.44
CA ARG A 148 4.42 -1.31 -11.73
C ARG A 148 5.36 -0.44 -10.87
N ILE A 149 5.83 -0.95 -9.72
CA ILE A 149 6.78 -0.23 -8.84
C ILE A 149 8.18 -0.82 -8.88
N ALA A 150 8.39 -1.99 -9.45
CA ALA A 150 9.66 -2.68 -9.46
C ALA A 150 10.74 -1.92 -10.25
N PRO A 151 11.89 -1.57 -9.63
CA PRO A 151 12.98 -0.90 -10.32
C PRO A 151 13.57 -1.75 -11.46
N VAL A 152 13.48 -3.07 -11.33
CA VAL A 152 13.81 -4.06 -12.36
C VAL A 152 12.60 -4.97 -12.49
N GLN A 153 11.96 -4.97 -13.65
CA GLN A 153 10.76 -5.79 -13.90
C GLN A 153 11.11 -7.23 -14.29
N THR A 154 12.23 -7.41 -14.96
CA THR A 154 12.69 -8.74 -15.34
C THR A 154 14.21 -8.85 -15.30
N MET A 155 14.69 -9.98 -14.79
CA MET A 155 16.11 -10.35 -14.80
C MET A 155 16.34 -11.47 -15.83
N ILE A 156 17.21 -11.28 -16.79
CA ILE A 156 17.61 -12.33 -17.72
C ILE A 156 18.76 -13.10 -17.10
N ILE A 157 18.61 -14.41 -16.97
CA ILE A 157 19.59 -15.30 -16.35
C ILE A 157 20.09 -16.32 -17.39
N PRO A 158 21.29 -16.10 -17.95
CA PRO A 158 21.90 -17.02 -18.89
C PRO A 158 22.35 -18.30 -18.15
N ILE A 159 21.82 -19.46 -18.58
CA ILE A 159 22.17 -20.77 -18.06
C ILE A 159 23.33 -21.32 -18.84
N GLN A 160 24.42 -21.74 -18.17
CA GLN A 160 25.68 -22.16 -18.81
C GLN A 160 26.26 -21.01 -19.69
N GLN A 161 26.32 -19.80 -19.19
CA GLN A 161 26.70 -18.58 -19.92
C GLN A 161 28.09 -18.66 -20.62
N LYS A 162 28.97 -19.56 -20.20
CA LYS A 162 30.29 -19.80 -20.82
C LYS A 162 30.22 -20.56 -22.13
N LYS A 163 29.08 -21.13 -22.52
CA LYS A 163 28.87 -21.73 -23.84
C LYS A 163 28.66 -20.66 -24.89
N ASP A 164 29.17 -20.88 -26.07
CA ASP A 164 29.11 -19.97 -27.20
C ASP A 164 27.65 -19.53 -27.49
N GLY A 165 27.48 -18.24 -27.69
CA GLY A 165 26.20 -17.63 -28.08
C GLY A 165 25.18 -17.45 -26.97
N VAL A 166 25.35 -18.02 -25.77
CA VAL A 166 24.34 -17.91 -24.70
C VAL A 166 24.27 -16.52 -24.11
N LEU A 167 25.42 -15.95 -23.80
CA LEU A 167 25.48 -14.61 -23.24
C LEU A 167 25.07 -13.54 -24.27
N ASP A 168 25.49 -13.71 -25.52
CA ASP A 168 25.11 -12.81 -26.63
C ASP A 168 23.59 -12.83 -26.82
N LYS A 169 22.95 -14.01 -26.78
CA LYS A 169 21.49 -14.12 -26.89
C LYS A 169 20.78 -13.46 -25.70
N ALA A 170 21.33 -13.56 -24.50
CA ALA A 170 20.76 -12.88 -23.32
C ALA A 170 20.79 -11.34 -23.49
N PHE A 171 21.88 -10.81 -24.01
CA PHE A 171 21.99 -9.37 -24.31
C PHE A 171 21.10 -8.94 -25.48
N GLU A 172 20.94 -9.76 -26.52
CA GLU A 172 20.00 -9.54 -27.61
C GLU A 172 18.55 -9.42 -27.10
N ILE A 173 18.12 -10.35 -26.23
CA ILE A 173 16.79 -10.31 -25.60
C ILE A 173 16.65 -9.04 -24.76
N ARG A 174 17.64 -8.68 -23.94
CA ARG A 174 17.63 -7.42 -23.17
C ARG A 174 17.43 -6.21 -24.09
N ASP A 175 18.18 -6.14 -25.18
CA ASP A 175 18.15 -5.01 -26.09
C ASP A 175 16.80 -4.88 -26.82
N THR A 176 16.13 -5.99 -27.05
CA THR A 176 14.74 -6.02 -27.56
C THR A 176 13.75 -5.48 -26.53
N LEU A 177 13.94 -5.79 -25.24
CA LEU A 177 12.97 -5.48 -24.18
C LEU A 177 13.16 -4.09 -23.55
N LYS A 178 14.38 -3.53 -23.54
CA LYS A 178 14.76 -2.33 -22.75
C LYS A 178 14.01 -1.05 -23.13
N SER A 179 13.37 -0.99 -24.28
CA SER A 179 12.55 0.17 -24.69
C SER A 179 11.21 0.23 -23.93
N ASN A 180 10.69 -0.90 -23.51
CA ASN A 180 9.37 -1.03 -22.91
C ASN A 180 9.40 -1.50 -21.45
N PHE A 181 10.49 -2.12 -21.03
CA PHE A 181 10.64 -2.73 -19.70
C PHE A 181 11.95 -2.35 -19.04
N SER A 182 11.96 -2.33 -17.71
CA SER A 182 13.17 -2.25 -16.91
C SER A 182 13.80 -3.63 -16.78
N VAL A 183 14.85 -3.88 -17.60
CA VAL A 183 15.47 -5.21 -17.77
C VAL A 183 16.94 -5.18 -17.43
N LYS A 184 17.41 -6.19 -16.72
CA LYS A 184 18.85 -6.43 -16.49
C LYS A 184 19.23 -7.86 -16.89
N VAL A 185 20.51 -8.07 -17.20
CA VAL A 185 21.12 -9.39 -17.38
C VAL A 185 22.01 -9.66 -16.17
N ASP A 186 21.88 -10.84 -15.56
CA ASP A 186 22.83 -11.30 -14.56
C ASP A 186 23.93 -12.12 -15.25
N ASP A 187 24.99 -11.42 -15.63
CA ASP A 187 26.19 -12.00 -16.26
C ASP A 187 27.30 -12.37 -15.27
N SER A 188 26.99 -12.32 -13.96
CA SER A 188 27.93 -12.72 -12.91
C SER A 188 28.37 -14.18 -13.04
N ASP A 189 29.55 -14.52 -12.51
CA ASP A 189 30.07 -15.90 -12.49
C ASP A 189 29.41 -16.82 -11.44
N LYS A 190 28.32 -16.39 -10.83
CA LYS A 190 27.58 -17.17 -9.84
C LYS A 190 26.82 -18.33 -10.48
N SER A 191 26.53 -19.35 -9.67
CA SER A 191 25.71 -20.48 -10.14
C SER A 191 24.26 -20.05 -10.44
N PRO A 192 23.55 -20.73 -11.36
CA PRO A 192 22.15 -20.42 -11.63
C PRO A 192 21.27 -20.43 -10.38
N GLY A 193 21.46 -21.40 -9.49
CA GLY A 193 20.69 -21.45 -8.24
C GLY A 193 20.91 -20.23 -7.34
N TRP A 194 22.14 -19.73 -7.25
CA TRP A 194 22.41 -18.49 -6.52
C TRP A 194 21.72 -17.29 -7.17
N LYS A 195 21.79 -17.15 -8.49
CA LYS A 195 21.13 -16.08 -9.24
C LYS A 195 19.61 -16.10 -9.05
N PHE A 196 19.01 -17.30 -9.00
CA PHE A 196 17.57 -17.44 -8.73
C PHE A 196 17.20 -16.96 -7.32
N SER A 197 17.96 -17.41 -6.31
CA SER A 197 17.74 -16.95 -4.93
C SER A 197 17.92 -15.45 -4.77
N GLU A 198 18.94 -14.88 -5.38
CA GLU A 198 19.20 -13.44 -5.32
C GLU A 198 18.06 -12.63 -5.97
N GLN A 199 17.57 -13.08 -7.13
CA GLN A 199 16.43 -12.48 -7.79
C GLN A 199 15.14 -12.56 -6.92
N GLU A 200 14.94 -13.71 -6.24
CA GLU A 200 13.81 -13.92 -5.33
C GLU A 200 13.91 -13.03 -4.09
N ILE A 201 15.09 -12.90 -3.47
CA ILE A 201 15.33 -12.01 -2.33
C ILE A 201 15.03 -10.54 -2.70
N GLN A 202 15.50 -10.09 -3.86
CA GLN A 202 15.29 -8.73 -4.36
C GLN A 202 13.85 -8.47 -4.80
N GLY A 203 13.01 -9.49 -4.92
CA GLY A 203 11.61 -9.37 -5.31
C GLY A 203 11.39 -8.95 -6.76
N ILE A 204 12.33 -9.23 -7.65
CA ILE A 204 12.19 -8.92 -9.07
C ILE A 204 11.01 -9.72 -9.63
N PRO A 205 10.00 -9.07 -10.26
CA PRO A 205 8.74 -9.71 -10.63
C PRO A 205 8.87 -10.93 -11.52
N THR A 206 9.79 -10.89 -12.48
CA THR A 206 10.01 -11.99 -13.40
C THR A 206 11.48 -12.23 -13.64
N ARG A 207 11.83 -13.48 -14.03
CA ARG A 207 13.12 -13.78 -14.63
C ARG A 207 12.92 -14.53 -15.95
N ILE A 208 13.84 -14.32 -16.88
CA ILE A 208 13.92 -15.04 -18.14
C ILE A 208 15.14 -15.95 -18.08
N GLU A 209 14.89 -17.26 -18.05
CA GLU A 209 15.92 -18.29 -18.10
C GLU A 209 16.18 -18.64 -19.58
N ILE A 210 17.46 -18.60 -20.01
CA ILE A 210 17.87 -18.97 -21.36
C ILE A 210 19.17 -19.75 -21.35
N GLY A 211 19.17 -20.92 -21.97
CA GLY A 211 20.33 -21.78 -22.07
C GLY A 211 20.51 -22.35 -23.47
N PRO A 212 21.58 -23.16 -23.72
CA PRO A 212 21.86 -23.68 -25.05
C PRO A 212 20.70 -24.46 -25.67
N LYS A 213 20.02 -25.28 -24.88
CA LYS A 213 18.86 -26.07 -25.36
C LYS A 213 17.65 -25.21 -25.70
N ASP A 214 17.51 -24.08 -25.03
CA ASP A 214 16.42 -23.12 -25.27
C ASP A 214 16.69 -22.37 -26.57
N ILE A 215 17.94 -21.98 -26.81
CA ILE A 215 18.38 -21.32 -28.05
C ILE A 215 18.19 -22.24 -29.24
N GLU A 216 18.59 -23.50 -29.12
CA GLU A 216 18.40 -24.52 -30.18
C GLU A 216 16.92 -24.67 -30.57
N LYS A 217 16.01 -24.55 -29.61
CA LYS A 217 14.56 -24.64 -29.82
C LYS A 217 13.89 -23.30 -30.16
N GLY A 218 14.65 -22.20 -30.17
CA GLY A 218 14.10 -20.87 -30.40
C GLY A 218 13.15 -20.36 -29.29
N GLN A 219 13.35 -20.81 -28.06
CA GLN A 219 12.46 -20.50 -26.92
C GLN A 219 13.24 -19.96 -25.72
N ALA A 220 12.54 -19.43 -24.73
CA ALA A 220 13.02 -19.11 -23.39
C ALA A 220 11.97 -19.45 -22.33
N VAL A 221 12.33 -19.39 -21.05
CA VAL A 221 11.41 -19.66 -19.96
C VAL A 221 11.25 -18.38 -19.13
N ILE A 222 10.04 -17.84 -19.06
CA ILE A 222 9.67 -16.74 -18.15
C ILE A 222 9.18 -17.37 -16.85
N VAL A 223 9.70 -16.92 -15.70
CA VAL A 223 9.29 -17.41 -14.39
C VAL A 223 8.77 -16.26 -13.56
N ARG A 224 7.56 -16.38 -13.02
CA ARG A 224 6.95 -15.41 -12.11
C ARG A 224 7.55 -15.53 -10.69
N ARG A 225 7.76 -14.40 -10.01
CA ARG A 225 8.25 -14.39 -8.63
C ARG A 225 7.18 -14.81 -7.62
N ASP A 226 5.93 -14.40 -7.82
CA ASP A 226 4.83 -14.56 -6.87
C ASP A 226 4.28 -15.98 -6.81
N THR A 227 4.16 -16.66 -7.95
CA THR A 227 3.61 -18.04 -8.07
C THR A 227 4.65 -19.10 -8.38
N ARG A 228 5.84 -18.67 -8.83
CA ARG A 228 6.92 -19.54 -9.38
C ARG A 228 6.50 -20.30 -10.64
N GLU A 229 5.42 -19.90 -11.27
CA GLU A 229 4.96 -20.44 -12.54
C GLU A 229 6.02 -20.25 -13.63
N LYS A 230 6.21 -21.31 -14.45
CA LYS A 230 7.14 -21.34 -15.58
C LYS A 230 6.38 -21.32 -16.89
N ILE A 231 6.64 -20.31 -17.70
CA ILE A 231 5.99 -20.10 -18.99
C ILE A 231 7.05 -20.23 -20.08
N VAL A 232 6.95 -21.30 -20.89
CA VAL A 232 7.81 -21.49 -22.06
C VAL A 232 7.27 -20.66 -23.20
N THR A 233 8.10 -19.77 -23.78
CA THR A 233 7.69 -18.87 -24.86
C THR A 233 8.72 -18.83 -25.98
N PRO A 234 8.31 -18.72 -27.25
CA PRO A 234 9.23 -18.43 -28.34
C PRO A 234 9.97 -17.11 -28.12
N ILE A 235 11.24 -17.02 -28.52
CA ILE A 235 12.08 -15.83 -28.27
C ILE A 235 11.49 -14.57 -28.90
N ASP A 236 10.92 -14.68 -30.08
CA ASP A 236 10.25 -13.56 -30.79
C ASP A 236 8.94 -13.11 -30.14
N LYS A 237 8.36 -13.92 -29.25
CA LYS A 237 7.12 -13.64 -28.51
C LYS A 237 7.35 -13.17 -27.08
N ILE A 238 8.61 -13.10 -26.61
CA ILE A 238 8.93 -12.67 -25.25
C ILE A 238 8.29 -11.30 -24.90
N PRO A 239 8.35 -10.25 -25.75
CA PRO A 239 7.80 -8.95 -25.40
C PRO A 239 6.28 -9.00 -25.12
N GLU A 240 5.53 -9.71 -25.96
CA GLU A 240 4.08 -9.88 -25.82
C GLU A 240 3.77 -10.69 -24.55
N THR A 241 4.39 -11.85 -24.39
CA THR A 241 4.19 -12.73 -23.24
C THR A 241 4.57 -12.02 -21.93
N LEU A 242 5.68 -11.27 -21.91
CA LEU A 242 6.12 -10.54 -20.73
C LEU A 242 5.12 -9.45 -20.32
N THR A 243 4.53 -8.74 -21.29
CA THR A 243 3.47 -7.76 -21.04
C THR A 243 2.28 -8.42 -20.33
N GLU A 244 1.78 -9.53 -20.88
CA GLU A 244 0.64 -10.27 -20.31
C GLU A 244 0.95 -10.81 -18.90
N VAL A 245 2.16 -11.35 -18.72
CA VAL A 245 2.59 -11.90 -17.42
C VAL A 245 2.67 -10.80 -16.35
N LEU A 246 3.26 -9.65 -16.66
CA LEU A 246 3.39 -8.55 -15.70
C LEU A 246 2.02 -7.94 -15.33
N GLU A 247 1.13 -7.75 -16.32
CA GLU A 247 -0.23 -7.27 -16.04
C GLU A 247 -1.06 -8.28 -15.24
N THR A 248 -0.97 -9.56 -15.58
CA THR A 248 -1.63 -10.63 -14.82
C THR A 248 -1.10 -10.68 -13.38
N MET A 249 0.23 -10.61 -13.20
CA MET A 249 0.86 -10.60 -11.88
C MET A 249 0.40 -9.41 -11.04
N GLN A 250 0.34 -8.20 -11.62
CA GLN A 250 -0.15 -7.00 -10.93
C GLN A 250 -1.58 -7.19 -10.40
N ASN A 251 -2.45 -7.75 -11.24
CA ASN A 251 -3.85 -8.01 -10.91
C ASN A 251 -4.00 -9.12 -9.86
N ASP A 252 -3.24 -10.21 -9.99
CA ASP A 252 -3.27 -11.32 -9.04
C ASP A 252 -2.80 -10.90 -7.65
N MET A 253 -1.74 -10.09 -7.57
CA MET A 253 -1.24 -9.53 -6.31
C MET A 253 -2.30 -8.66 -5.63
N TYR A 254 -2.96 -7.77 -6.39
CA TYR A 254 -4.06 -6.95 -5.87
C TYR A 254 -5.22 -7.80 -5.38
N ASN A 255 -5.66 -8.77 -6.18
CA ASN A 255 -6.78 -9.64 -5.84
C ASN A 255 -6.49 -10.50 -4.60
N LYS A 256 -5.26 -11.01 -4.46
CA LYS A 256 -4.82 -11.75 -3.26
C LYS A 256 -4.89 -10.86 -2.01
N ALA A 257 -4.36 -9.64 -2.09
CA ALA A 257 -4.40 -8.70 -0.98
C ALA A 257 -5.84 -8.26 -0.65
N LYS A 258 -6.68 -8.07 -1.66
CA LYS A 258 -8.10 -7.74 -1.50
C LYS A 258 -8.87 -8.87 -0.83
N ALA A 259 -8.66 -10.11 -1.23
CA ALA A 259 -9.27 -11.26 -0.58
C ALA A 259 -8.85 -11.39 0.89
N HIS A 260 -7.57 -11.06 1.21
CA HIS A 260 -7.10 -11.00 2.59
C HIS A 260 -7.82 -9.90 3.40
N LEU A 261 -7.93 -8.68 2.86
CA LEU A 261 -8.67 -7.58 3.49
C LEU A 261 -10.13 -7.93 3.73
N GLU A 262 -10.82 -8.47 2.73
CA GLU A 262 -12.23 -8.85 2.82
C GLU A 262 -12.46 -9.96 3.85
N LYS A 263 -11.62 -11.00 3.84
CA LYS A 263 -11.69 -12.10 4.80
C LYS A 263 -11.50 -11.65 6.24
N ASN A 264 -10.65 -10.66 6.47
CA ASN A 264 -10.27 -10.15 7.79
C ASN A 264 -10.94 -8.80 8.10
N THR A 265 -12.11 -8.54 7.51
CA THR A 265 -12.97 -7.40 7.85
C THR A 265 -14.30 -7.95 8.38
N HIS A 266 -14.53 -7.75 9.66
CA HIS A 266 -15.63 -8.34 10.40
C HIS A 266 -16.64 -7.28 10.85
N ILE A 267 -17.87 -7.69 11.17
CA ILE A 267 -18.90 -6.82 11.74
C ILE A 267 -19.15 -7.27 13.18
N ALA A 268 -19.14 -6.31 14.13
CA ALA A 268 -19.51 -6.55 15.49
C ALA A 268 -20.80 -5.77 15.86
N HIS A 269 -21.78 -6.45 16.41
CA HIS A 269 -23.06 -5.88 16.82
C HIS A 269 -23.10 -5.49 18.30
N ASN A 270 -22.21 -6.05 19.11
CA ASN A 270 -22.09 -5.84 20.55
C ASN A 270 -20.64 -6.00 21.01
N TRP A 271 -20.40 -5.69 22.30
CA TRP A 271 -19.05 -5.67 22.87
C TRP A 271 -18.43 -7.07 23.02
N GLU A 272 -19.24 -8.10 23.21
CA GLU A 272 -18.78 -9.50 23.30
C GLU A 272 -18.24 -9.96 21.93
N GLU A 273 -19.00 -9.76 20.86
CA GLU A 273 -18.56 -10.05 19.48
C GLU A 273 -17.32 -9.25 19.11
N PHE A 274 -17.24 -7.96 19.50
CA PHE A 274 -16.09 -7.11 19.23
C PHE A 274 -14.81 -7.68 19.85
N ASN A 275 -14.88 -8.10 21.11
CA ASN A 275 -13.73 -8.68 21.80
C ASN A 275 -13.35 -10.06 21.24
N ASP A 276 -14.32 -10.92 20.93
CA ASP A 276 -14.06 -12.21 20.30
C ASP A 276 -13.33 -12.07 18.96
N ILE A 277 -13.79 -11.15 18.11
CA ILE A 277 -13.11 -10.85 16.83
C ILE A 277 -11.67 -10.38 17.08
N LEU A 278 -11.49 -9.47 18.03
CA LEU A 278 -10.18 -8.87 18.31
C LEU A 278 -9.15 -9.87 18.86
N GLU A 279 -9.61 -10.86 19.62
CA GLU A 279 -8.79 -11.89 20.23
C GLU A 279 -8.53 -13.08 19.29
N ASN A 280 -9.58 -13.55 18.60
CA ASN A 280 -9.57 -14.84 17.90
C ASN A 280 -9.47 -14.72 16.38
N GLN A 281 -9.91 -13.62 15.77
CA GLN A 281 -9.96 -13.46 14.31
C GLN A 281 -8.99 -12.38 13.81
N GLN A 282 -8.87 -11.28 14.55
CA GLN A 282 -8.07 -10.10 14.22
C GLN A 282 -8.57 -9.36 12.96
N GLY A 283 -7.85 -8.32 12.53
CA GLY A 283 -8.21 -7.54 11.33
C GLY A 283 -9.01 -6.28 11.63
N PHE A 284 -9.78 -5.82 10.66
CA PHE A 284 -10.69 -4.71 10.83
C PHE A 284 -12.01 -5.15 11.42
N ILE A 285 -12.53 -4.33 12.33
CA ILE A 285 -13.87 -4.50 12.93
C ILE A 285 -14.73 -3.31 12.54
N ARG A 286 -15.82 -3.56 11.84
CA ARG A 286 -16.84 -2.55 11.53
C ARG A 286 -17.89 -2.61 12.63
N ALA A 287 -18.09 -1.49 13.31
CA ALA A 287 -19.07 -1.42 14.40
C ALA A 287 -19.71 -0.05 14.50
N MET A 288 -20.91 -0.01 15.08
CA MET A 288 -21.63 1.24 15.35
C MET A 288 -21.07 1.93 16.58
N TRP A 289 -20.86 3.26 16.50
CA TRP A 289 -20.23 4.05 17.54
C TRP A 289 -21.06 5.32 17.88
N CYS A 290 -21.03 5.73 19.16
CA CYS A 290 -21.78 6.90 19.67
C CYS A 290 -21.17 8.26 19.29
N GLY A 291 -19.92 8.31 18.80
CA GLY A 291 -19.23 9.56 18.50
C GLY A 291 -18.60 10.26 19.71
N GLU A 292 -18.57 9.64 20.87
CA GLU A 292 -18.05 10.22 22.11
C GLU A 292 -16.56 9.88 22.29
N LYS A 293 -15.75 10.91 22.59
CA LYS A 293 -14.29 10.75 22.75
C LYS A 293 -13.96 9.81 23.92
N GLU A 294 -14.68 9.93 25.03
CA GLU A 294 -14.49 9.09 26.21
C GLU A 294 -14.76 7.60 25.92
N CYS A 295 -15.72 7.31 25.05
CA CYS A 295 -16.01 5.95 24.62
C CYS A 295 -14.87 5.39 23.72
N GLU A 296 -14.30 6.22 22.83
CA GLU A 296 -13.16 5.86 22.00
C GLU A 296 -11.90 5.58 22.86
N GLU A 297 -11.68 6.37 23.90
CA GLU A 297 -10.60 6.18 24.86
C GLU A 297 -10.77 4.87 25.65
N ALA A 298 -11.96 4.61 26.16
CA ALA A 298 -12.26 3.38 26.88
C ALA A 298 -12.00 2.13 26.04
N ILE A 299 -12.46 2.09 24.79
CA ILE A 299 -12.18 0.99 23.85
C ILE A 299 -10.68 0.74 23.72
N LYS A 300 -9.89 1.81 23.54
CA LYS A 300 -8.43 1.69 23.41
C LYS A 300 -7.77 1.17 24.67
N ASP A 301 -8.21 1.66 25.85
CA ASP A 301 -7.61 1.31 27.13
C ASP A 301 -7.97 -0.14 27.53
N GLU A 302 -9.16 -0.62 27.18
CA GLU A 302 -9.62 -1.98 27.52
C GLU A 302 -8.93 -3.08 26.69
N ASN A 303 -8.72 -2.85 25.38
CA ASN A 303 -8.26 -3.92 24.48
C ASN A 303 -7.22 -3.50 23.40
N GLY A 304 -6.81 -2.24 23.40
CA GLY A 304 -5.81 -1.70 22.47
C GLY A 304 -6.31 -1.44 21.05
N ALA A 305 -7.61 -1.64 20.76
CA ALA A 305 -8.17 -1.28 19.47
C ALA A 305 -8.34 0.23 19.36
N THR A 306 -8.03 0.79 18.18
CA THR A 306 -8.21 2.21 17.89
C THR A 306 -9.18 2.40 16.73
N THR A 307 -9.85 3.55 16.70
CA THR A 307 -10.62 3.93 15.53
C THR A 307 -9.69 4.19 14.35
N ARG A 308 -9.98 3.57 13.21
CA ARG A 308 -9.17 3.77 12.00
C ARG A 308 -9.75 4.86 11.13
N CYS A 309 -11.01 4.72 10.77
CA CYS A 309 -11.75 5.77 10.06
C CYS A 309 -13.26 5.57 10.16
N ILE A 310 -13.99 6.66 9.96
CA ILE A 310 -15.41 6.71 9.67
C ILE A 310 -15.54 6.58 8.15
N PRO A 311 -16.05 5.47 7.60
CA PRO A 311 -16.13 5.28 6.16
C PRO A 311 -17.10 6.28 5.51
N PHE A 312 -16.84 6.65 4.26
CA PHE A 312 -17.73 7.58 3.53
C PHE A 312 -19.10 6.98 3.23
N VAL A 313 -19.15 5.67 3.00
CA VAL A 313 -20.41 4.91 2.85
C VAL A 313 -20.71 4.25 4.18
N GLN A 314 -21.79 4.69 4.81
CA GLN A 314 -22.22 4.21 6.12
C GLN A 314 -23.18 3.03 5.97
N ALA A 315 -22.97 1.99 6.77
CA ALA A 315 -23.94 0.92 6.96
C ALA A 315 -24.43 0.92 8.40
N LYS A 316 -25.68 0.48 8.60
CA LYS A 316 -26.28 0.43 9.93
C LYS A 316 -26.34 -1.04 10.37
N HIS A 317 -25.52 -1.39 11.36
CA HIS A 317 -25.46 -2.74 11.93
C HIS A 317 -26.16 -2.85 13.28
N SER A 318 -26.34 -1.72 13.98
CA SER A 318 -27.02 -1.62 15.29
C SER A 318 -27.58 -0.23 15.50
N ASP A 319 -28.55 -0.08 16.40
CA ASP A 319 -29.04 1.24 16.85
C ASP A 319 -28.18 1.83 17.96
N VAL A 320 -27.37 0.99 18.61
CA VAL A 320 -26.57 1.37 19.77
C VAL A 320 -25.07 1.21 19.51
N CYS A 321 -24.29 1.99 20.26
CA CYS A 321 -22.84 1.90 20.26
C CYS A 321 -22.37 0.53 20.74
N VAL A 322 -21.44 -0.06 20.03
CA VAL A 322 -20.86 -1.39 20.31
C VAL A 322 -20.31 -1.51 21.73
N HIS A 323 -19.77 -0.44 22.30
CA HIS A 323 -19.15 -0.44 23.64
C HIS A 323 -20.11 0.06 24.74
N CYS A 324 -20.60 1.30 24.64
CA CYS A 324 -21.30 1.96 25.75
C CYS A 324 -22.83 1.82 25.72
N GLY A 325 -23.42 1.22 24.69
CA GLY A 325 -24.87 1.03 24.55
C GLY A 325 -25.69 2.31 24.31
N LYS A 326 -25.07 3.50 24.27
CA LYS A 326 -25.73 4.75 23.88
C LYS A 326 -26.18 4.71 22.41
N PRO A 327 -27.14 5.57 21.98
CA PRO A 327 -27.51 5.66 20.58
C PRO A 327 -26.28 5.87 19.69
N ALA A 328 -26.15 5.04 18.64
CA ALA A 328 -25.05 5.14 17.70
C ALA A 328 -25.23 6.31 16.72
N LYS A 329 -24.15 7.01 16.39
CA LYS A 329 -24.11 8.11 15.42
C LYS A 329 -23.60 7.68 14.05
N CYS A 330 -22.60 6.77 14.01
CA CYS A 330 -21.98 6.35 12.77
C CYS A 330 -21.33 4.96 12.90
N GLU A 331 -21.08 4.35 11.76
CA GLU A 331 -20.22 3.18 11.64
C GLU A 331 -18.75 3.62 11.64
N VAL A 332 -17.90 2.85 12.27
CA VAL A 332 -16.44 3.08 12.34
C VAL A 332 -15.69 1.78 12.08
N TYR A 333 -14.56 1.87 11.40
CA TYR A 333 -13.57 0.81 11.35
C TYR A 333 -12.65 0.92 12.57
N PHE A 334 -12.54 -0.17 13.30
CA PHE A 334 -11.62 -0.36 14.42
C PHE A 334 -10.55 -1.39 14.04
N GLY A 335 -9.43 -1.37 14.75
CA GLY A 335 -8.38 -2.37 14.59
C GLY A 335 -7.17 -2.07 15.47
N LYS A 336 -6.37 -3.11 15.73
CA LYS A 336 -5.03 -2.92 16.28
C LYS A 336 -4.12 -2.34 15.21
N ALA A 337 -3.25 -1.41 15.59
CA ALA A 337 -2.32 -0.73 14.69
C ALA A 337 -0.88 -0.87 15.17
N TYR A 338 0.06 -0.62 14.28
CA TYR A 338 1.47 -0.52 14.61
C TYR A 338 1.80 0.71 15.44
#